data_1ac18f46c4683ac8d52f81237f79bdec
#
_entry.id   1ac18f46c4683ac8d52f81237f79bdec
#
_cell.length_a   1.000
_cell.length_b   1.000
_cell.length_c   1.000
_cell.angle_alpha   90.00
_cell.angle_beta   90.00
_cell.angle_gamma   90.00
#
_symmetry.space_group_name_H-M   'P 1'
#
loop_
_entity.id
_entity.type
_entity.pdbx_description
1 polymer ?
#
loop_
_entity_poly.entity_id
_entity_poly.type
_entity_poly.pdbx_seq_one_letter_code
_entity_poly.pdbx_strand_id
1 'polypeptide(L)'
;MSTVPPPERPDGEPSGESSSVISDEQLESFLREAAEGGGAPAPKEPSARARMVAARLREQDEAARRAQGGGRWPRRKRKVQGLPPGTPPGWRTGPAWQEMNGTRTRTRRRQIGSVIGVTLAVALAVVAVRPSLVLDRIPGREAEAAASPTPLPAETALPTSAPGQVDAALPTREHPFRGSPAERWADGADAIELPEAKAVAGLTEADVELALRNTKEFLVAGNMNPAVLRGEQPERALDLLEPKQSALLSELRRALREPTRKNDPLRLFTRFDPDEVRLAGDVIKVRGHMTFAASRPGELKVHADYTFVYPLVRAHGGGDQVARTIVRRDLTLTMADPGRWAATKGKLLPESYTADYSNSDCDAHDGYLHPAFPDDLLGPVPTGPAEDPYDRSRPLTDEARDVAACGVATRT
;
A
#
# COMPACT_ATOMS: atom_id res chain seq x y z
N MET A 1 -24.90 -11.34 -59.19
CA MET A 1 -24.60 -12.77 -59.40
C MET A 1 -23.10 -12.90 -59.59
N SER A 2 -22.37 -13.32 -58.60
CA SER A 2 -21.07 -13.96 -58.70
C SER A 2 -20.73 -14.50 -57.31
N THR A 3 -20.87 -15.79 -57.18
CA THR A 3 -20.56 -16.64 -56.07
C THR A 3 -19.07 -16.90 -56.00
N VAL A 4 -18.44 -16.72 -54.83
CA VAL A 4 -17.08 -17.16 -54.51
C VAL A 4 -17.18 -18.33 -53.52
N PRO A 5 -16.53 -19.47 -53.77
CA PRO A 5 -16.53 -20.63 -52.89
C PRO A 5 -15.53 -20.50 -51.73
N PRO A 6 -15.70 -21.24 -50.63
CA PRO A 6 -14.80 -21.22 -49.48
C PRO A 6 -13.56 -22.11 -49.69
N PRO A 7 -12.42 -21.79 -49.04
CA PRO A 7 -11.24 -22.65 -49.08
C PRO A 7 -11.31 -23.82 -48.13
N GLU A 8 -10.85 -24.96 -48.61
CA GLU A 8 -10.71 -26.27 -47.94
C GLU A 8 -9.60 -26.26 -46.86
N ARG A 9 -9.83 -27.07 -45.81
CA ARG A 9 -8.81 -27.47 -44.84
C ARG A 9 -7.95 -28.59 -45.41
N PRO A 10 -6.68 -28.69 -45.03
CA PRO A 10 -6.02 -29.98 -44.97
C PRO A 10 -5.73 -30.39 -43.48
N ASP A 11 -6.13 -31.65 -43.21
CA ASP A 11 -5.77 -32.42 -42.06
C ASP A 11 -4.29 -32.83 -42.09
N GLY A 12 -3.70 -33.03 -40.92
CA GLY A 12 -2.45 -33.80 -40.79
C GLY A 12 -1.58 -33.39 -39.61
N GLU A 13 -1.84 -33.92 -38.40
CA GLU A 13 -0.77 -34.11 -37.41
C GLU A 13 0.23 -35.15 -37.90
N PRO A 14 1.51 -35.05 -37.49
CA PRO A 14 1.98 -35.93 -36.42
C PRO A 14 2.93 -35.28 -35.39
N SER A 15 2.83 -35.85 -34.19
CA SER A 15 3.69 -35.75 -33.01
C SER A 15 5.21 -35.92 -33.31
N GLY A 16 6.04 -35.13 -32.57
CA GLY A 16 7.48 -35.40 -32.49
C GLY A 16 8.29 -34.28 -31.85
N GLU A 17 8.70 -34.47 -30.62
CA GLU A 17 9.92 -34.06 -29.94
C GLU A 17 10.50 -32.62 -30.17
N SER A 18 10.43 -31.84 -29.11
CA SER A 18 11.18 -30.59 -28.92
C SER A 18 12.68 -30.85 -28.80
N SER A 19 13.43 -30.60 -29.85
CA SER A 19 14.80 -30.15 -29.72
C SER A 19 14.92 -28.78 -30.39
N SER A 20 15.14 -27.73 -29.59
CA SER A 20 15.40 -26.37 -30.05
C SER A 20 16.82 -26.32 -30.67
N VAL A 21 16.93 -26.78 -31.90
CA VAL A 21 18.11 -26.51 -32.73
C VAL A 21 17.85 -25.20 -33.43
N ILE A 22 18.56 -24.15 -33.03
CA ILE A 22 18.60 -22.87 -33.78
C ILE A 22 19.09 -23.22 -35.18
N SER A 23 18.34 -22.83 -36.23
CA SER A 23 18.76 -23.12 -37.59
C SER A 23 19.98 -22.27 -37.95
N ASP A 24 20.83 -22.81 -38.85
CA ASP A 24 22.04 -22.12 -39.30
C ASP A 24 21.74 -20.72 -39.89
N GLU A 25 20.57 -20.54 -40.54
CA GLU A 25 20.10 -19.26 -41.07
C GLU A 25 19.78 -18.24 -39.94
N GLN A 26 19.23 -18.71 -38.79
CA GLN A 26 18.99 -17.85 -37.63
C GLN A 26 20.29 -17.45 -36.93
N LEU A 27 21.28 -18.34 -36.92
CA LEU A 27 22.61 -18.03 -36.42
C LEU A 27 23.34 -17.01 -37.28
N GLU A 28 23.28 -17.20 -38.62
CA GLU A 28 23.89 -16.23 -39.56
C GLU A 28 23.22 -14.85 -39.54
N SER A 29 21.88 -14.78 -39.38
CA SER A 29 21.17 -13.53 -39.24
C SER A 29 21.56 -12.78 -37.95
N PHE A 30 21.70 -13.51 -36.85
CA PHE A 30 22.15 -12.96 -35.57
C PHE A 30 23.59 -12.45 -35.61
N LEU A 31 24.48 -13.18 -36.27
CA LEU A 31 25.89 -12.76 -36.42
C LEU A 31 26.02 -11.53 -37.32
N ARG A 32 25.16 -11.39 -38.35
CA ARG A 32 25.11 -10.20 -39.23
C ARG A 32 24.60 -8.98 -38.45
N GLU A 33 23.54 -9.13 -37.68
CA GLU A 33 22.97 -8.07 -36.83
C GLU A 33 23.98 -7.61 -35.73
N ALA A 34 24.72 -8.55 -35.15
CA ALA A 34 25.77 -8.24 -34.21
C ALA A 34 26.98 -7.49 -34.84
N ALA A 35 27.30 -7.81 -36.11
CA ALA A 35 28.37 -7.13 -36.85
C ALA A 35 27.99 -5.70 -37.31
N GLU A 36 26.70 -5.42 -37.50
CA GLU A 36 26.16 -4.10 -37.87
C GLU A 36 25.94 -3.16 -36.67
N GLY A 37 26.31 -3.55 -35.44
CA GLY A 37 26.29 -2.69 -34.26
C GLY A 37 24.90 -2.49 -33.61
N GLY A 38 23.90 -3.32 -33.99
CA GLY A 38 22.54 -3.29 -33.46
C GLY A 38 22.32 -4.02 -32.11
N GLY A 39 23.40 -4.37 -31.40
CA GLY A 39 23.31 -5.05 -30.11
C GLY A 39 22.81 -4.13 -28.99
N ALA A 40 21.87 -4.61 -28.17
CA ALA A 40 21.47 -3.94 -26.94
C ALA A 40 22.71 -3.55 -26.11
N PRO A 41 22.72 -2.37 -25.43
CA PRO A 41 23.87 -1.96 -24.63
C PRO A 41 24.21 -3.03 -23.61
N ALA A 42 25.50 -3.34 -23.48
CA ALA A 42 26.02 -4.32 -22.53
C ALA A 42 25.41 -4.08 -21.12
N PRO A 43 25.03 -5.13 -20.37
CA PRO A 43 24.49 -4.97 -19.04
C PRO A 43 25.41 -4.08 -18.20
N LYS A 44 24.88 -3.01 -17.64
CA LYS A 44 25.65 -2.12 -16.74
C LYS A 44 26.25 -2.95 -15.62
N GLU A 45 27.54 -2.77 -15.37
CA GLU A 45 28.19 -3.40 -14.21
C GLU A 45 27.39 -3.15 -12.92
N PRO A 46 27.23 -4.19 -12.07
CA PRO A 46 26.52 -4.05 -10.82
C PRO A 46 27.14 -2.91 -9.98
N SER A 47 26.30 -2.06 -9.42
CA SER A 47 26.74 -0.96 -8.57
C SER A 47 27.59 -1.47 -7.39
N ALA A 48 28.43 -0.63 -6.81
CA ALA A 48 29.24 -0.99 -5.65
C ALA A 48 28.38 -1.55 -4.51
N ARG A 49 27.17 -1.03 -4.35
CA ARG A 49 26.18 -1.51 -3.36
C ARG A 49 25.68 -2.92 -3.70
N ALA A 50 25.41 -3.21 -4.97
CA ALA A 50 24.98 -4.54 -5.38
C ALA A 50 26.09 -5.58 -5.19
N ARG A 51 27.36 -5.21 -5.43
CA ARG A 51 28.53 -6.07 -5.15
C ARG A 51 28.67 -6.37 -3.65
N MET A 52 28.49 -5.37 -2.77
CA MET A 52 28.54 -5.57 -1.31
C MET A 52 27.41 -6.47 -0.80
N VAL A 53 26.19 -6.30 -1.31
CA VAL A 53 25.04 -7.16 -0.94
C VAL A 53 25.28 -8.60 -1.39
N ALA A 54 25.76 -8.80 -2.61
CA ALA A 54 26.07 -10.13 -3.12
C ALA A 54 27.22 -10.81 -2.35
N ALA A 55 28.24 -10.06 -1.91
CA ALA A 55 29.30 -10.56 -1.05
C ALA A 55 28.76 -11.00 0.32
N ARG A 56 27.92 -10.17 0.94
CA ARG A 56 27.31 -10.48 2.24
C ARG A 56 26.40 -11.70 2.22
N LEU A 57 25.64 -11.89 1.15
CA LEU A 57 24.81 -13.08 0.97
C LEU A 57 25.67 -14.35 0.81
N ARG A 58 26.78 -14.29 0.06
CA ARG A 58 27.70 -15.42 -0.06
C ARG A 58 28.34 -15.79 1.28
N GLU A 59 28.74 -14.82 2.09
CA GLU A 59 29.26 -15.07 3.44
C GLU A 59 28.23 -15.73 4.35
N GLN A 60 26.96 -15.31 4.27
CA GLN A 60 25.87 -15.92 5.02
C GLN A 60 25.61 -17.38 4.58
N ASP A 61 25.62 -17.65 3.29
CA ASP A 61 25.46 -19.00 2.75
C ASP A 61 26.63 -19.92 3.14
N GLU A 62 27.86 -19.41 3.12
CA GLU A 62 29.03 -20.16 3.58
C GLU A 62 29.00 -20.43 5.09
N ALA A 63 28.58 -19.45 5.90
CA ALA A 63 28.40 -19.62 7.34
C ALA A 63 27.32 -20.68 7.64
N ALA A 64 26.21 -20.66 6.91
CA ALA A 64 25.15 -21.66 7.03
C ALA A 64 25.64 -23.07 6.64
N ARG A 65 26.42 -23.20 5.56
CA ARG A 65 27.04 -24.48 5.16
C ARG A 65 28.07 -25.00 6.17
N ARG A 66 28.88 -24.12 6.78
CA ARG A 66 29.81 -24.47 7.86
C ARG A 66 29.07 -24.94 9.12
N ALA A 67 27.94 -24.28 9.48
CA ALA A 67 27.12 -24.67 10.60
C ALA A 67 26.46 -26.07 10.39
N GLN A 68 26.11 -26.41 9.16
CA GLN A 68 25.59 -27.74 8.81
C GLN A 68 26.65 -28.83 8.66
N GLY A 69 27.94 -28.46 8.48
CA GLY A 69 29.07 -29.39 8.29
C GLY A 69 29.74 -29.88 9.59
N GLY A 70 29.41 -29.35 10.75
CA GLY A 70 30.09 -29.55 12.03
C GLY A 70 29.53 -30.66 12.92
N GLY A 71 29.15 -31.82 12.40
CA GLY A 71 28.57 -32.91 13.18
C GLY A 71 29.17 -34.29 12.88
N ARG A 72 30.48 -34.41 12.76
CA ARG A 72 31.15 -35.75 12.73
C ARG A 72 31.37 -36.24 14.14
N TRP A 73 30.42 -36.96 14.68
CA TRP A 73 30.64 -37.81 15.84
C TRP A 73 31.40 -39.07 15.42
N PRO A 74 32.43 -39.56 16.17
CA PRO A 74 33.17 -40.75 15.85
C PRO A 74 32.27 -41.97 15.93
N ARG A 75 32.07 -42.65 14.82
CA ARG A 75 31.41 -43.95 14.76
C ARG A 75 32.31 -44.96 15.48
N ARG A 76 31.93 -45.35 16.70
CA ARG A 76 32.47 -46.57 17.35
C ARG A 76 32.15 -47.78 16.47
N LYS A 77 33.20 -48.43 15.96
CA LYS A 77 33.12 -49.72 15.25
C LYS A 77 32.46 -50.74 16.17
N ARG A 78 31.26 -51.17 15.85
CA ARG A 78 30.58 -52.28 16.48
C ARG A 78 31.20 -53.56 15.86
N LYS A 79 31.82 -54.39 16.70
CA LYS A 79 32.30 -55.74 16.32
C LYS A 79 31.11 -56.55 15.83
N VAL A 80 31.17 -56.99 14.58
CA VAL A 80 30.22 -57.94 14.01
C VAL A 80 30.52 -59.30 14.62
N GLN A 81 29.62 -59.82 15.45
CA GLN A 81 29.62 -61.19 15.85
C GLN A 81 29.14 -62.03 14.66
N GLY A 82 29.97 -63.06 14.24
CA GLY A 82 29.69 -63.91 13.12
C GLY A 82 28.40 -64.70 13.29
N LEU A 83 27.70 -64.91 12.22
CA LEU A 83 26.52 -65.76 12.15
C LEU A 83 26.97 -67.26 12.36
N PRO A 84 26.12 -68.07 13.00
CA PRO A 84 26.34 -69.49 13.07
C PRO A 84 26.26 -70.14 11.69
N PRO A 85 27.09 -71.20 11.40
CA PRO A 85 27.12 -71.81 10.10
C PRO A 85 25.82 -72.61 9.84
N GLY A 86 25.15 -72.25 8.75
CA GLY A 86 23.97 -73.02 8.27
C GLY A 86 22.77 -72.17 7.77
N THR A 87 22.86 -70.84 7.75
CA THR A 87 21.75 -70.02 7.28
C THR A 87 21.93 -69.59 5.81
N PRO A 88 20.94 -69.80 4.93
CA PRO A 88 21.02 -69.36 3.51
C PRO A 88 21.08 -67.81 3.41
N PRO A 89 21.77 -67.28 2.40
CA PRO A 89 21.85 -65.85 2.20
C PRO A 89 20.45 -65.24 1.86
N GLY A 90 19.96 -64.28 2.66
CA GLY A 90 18.71 -63.57 2.43
C GLY A 90 17.63 -63.72 3.51
N TRP A 91 17.77 -64.61 4.47
CA TRP A 91 16.82 -64.73 5.57
C TRP A 91 17.13 -63.74 6.71
N ARG A 92 16.25 -62.78 6.91
CA ARG A 92 16.24 -61.93 8.09
C ARG A 92 15.35 -62.58 9.13
N THR A 93 15.94 -63.13 10.18
CA THR A 93 15.19 -63.39 11.41
C THR A 93 14.82 -62.06 12.06
N GLY A 94 13.55 -61.86 12.31
CA GLY A 94 13.06 -60.66 13.05
C GLY A 94 13.72 -60.57 14.42
N PRO A 95 13.68 -59.41 15.06
CA PRO A 95 14.30 -59.18 16.35
C PRO A 95 13.79 -60.19 17.38
N ALA A 96 14.73 -60.82 18.12
CA ALA A 96 14.43 -61.82 19.12
C ALA A 96 13.46 -61.25 20.18
N TRP A 97 12.52 -62.04 20.62
CA TRP A 97 11.46 -61.71 21.58
C TRP A 97 11.97 -61.02 22.86
N GLN A 98 13.20 -61.26 23.25
CA GLN A 98 13.87 -60.65 24.42
C GLN A 98 14.27 -59.19 24.21
N GLU A 99 14.37 -58.67 22.98
CA GLU A 99 14.66 -57.25 22.71
C GLU A 99 13.41 -56.36 22.82
N MET A 100 12.22 -56.93 22.69
CA MET A 100 10.97 -56.19 22.84
C MET A 100 10.58 -55.94 24.30
N ASN A 101 11.12 -56.68 25.29
CA ASN A 101 10.82 -56.53 26.73
C ASN A 101 11.92 -55.82 27.55
N GLY A 102 12.96 -55.34 26.87
CA GLY A 102 14.07 -54.63 27.51
C GLY A 102 13.78 -53.16 27.79
N THR A 103 13.45 -52.88 29.06
CA THR A 103 13.62 -51.63 29.75
C THR A 103 12.55 -50.56 29.51
N ARG A 104 11.45 -50.67 30.26
CA ARG A 104 10.49 -49.59 30.54
C ARG A 104 11.11 -48.32 31.17
N THR A 105 12.31 -48.35 31.66
CA THR A 105 13.00 -47.22 32.29
C THR A 105 13.74 -46.29 31.31
N ARG A 106 14.09 -46.74 30.11
CA ARG A 106 14.81 -45.93 29.11
C ARG A 106 13.87 -45.12 28.19
N THR A 107 12.63 -45.60 28.02
CA THR A 107 11.58 -44.91 27.23
C THR A 107 11.04 -43.69 27.95
N ARG A 108 10.94 -43.68 29.29
CA ARG A 108 10.41 -42.54 30.02
C ARG A 108 11.32 -41.31 29.93
N ARG A 109 12.66 -41.47 29.92
CA ARG A 109 13.61 -40.34 29.72
C ARG A 109 13.65 -39.85 28.28
N ARG A 110 13.40 -40.69 27.27
CA ARG A 110 13.33 -40.28 25.88
C ARG A 110 12.00 -39.57 25.55
N GLN A 111 10.91 -39.99 26.18
CA GLN A 111 9.61 -39.34 26.00
C GLN A 111 9.59 -37.97 26.64
N ILE A 112 10.24 -37.77 27.82
CA ILE A 112 10.36 -36.45 28.45
C ILE A 112 11.23 -35.51 27.61
N GLY A 113 12.34 -35.98 27.03
CA GLY A 113 13.18 -35.20 26.13
C GLY A 113 12.50 -34.84 24.81
N SER A 114 11.63 -35.72 24.29
CA SER A 114 10.85 -35.48 23.06
C SER A 114 9.72 -34.48 23.32
N VAL A 115 9.02 -34.58 24.45
CA VAL A 115 7.96 -33.61 24.82
C VAL A 115 8.54 -32.22 25.06
N ILE A 116 9.69 -32.12 25.75
CA ILE A 116 10.38 -30.83 25.96
C ILE A 116 10.88 -30.27 24.61
N GLY A 117 11.42 -31.10 23.72
CA GLY A 117 11.87 -30.67 22.39
C GLY A 117 10.72 -30.16 21.50
N VAL A 118 9.58 -30.87 21.52
CA VAL A 118 8.39 -30.47 20.74
C VAL A 118 7.74 -29.22 21.34
N THR A 119 7.63 -29.11 22.66
CA THR A 119 7.09 -27.89 23.30
C THR A 119 7.99 -26.68 23.08
N LEU A 120 9.32 -26.84 23.09
CA LEU A 120 10.26 -25.77 22.76
C LEU A 120 10.17 -25.36 21.28
N ALA A 121 10.05 -26.32 20.38
CA ALA A 121 9.88 -26.04 18.94
C ALA A 121 8.54 -25.36 18.63
N VAL A 122 7.45 -25.78 19.29
CA VAL A 122 6.14 -25.12 19.17
C VAL A 122 6.18 -23.72 19.79
N ALA A 123 6.84 -23.54 20.94
CA ALA A 123 7.02 -22.22 21.54
C ALA A 123 7.84 -21.29 20.63
N LEU A 124 8.93 -21.78 20.02
CA LEU A 124 9.72 -21.01 19.05
C LEU A 124 8.94 -20.72 17.76
N ALA A 125 8.11 -21.65 17.28
CA ALA A 125 7.25 -21.43 16.12
C ALA A 125 6.16 -20.38 16.43
N VAL A 126 5.57 -20.41 17.62
CA VAL A 126 4.59 -19.39 18.06
C VAL A 126 5.25 -18.02 18.20
N VAL A 127 6.49 -17.93 18.68
CA VAL A 127 7.28 -16.70 18.74
C VAL A 127 7.64 -16.18 17.34
N ALA A 128 7.91 -17.08 16.40
CA ALA A 128 8.21 -16.72 15.01
C ALA A 128 6.96 -16.24 14.25
N VAL A 129 5.79 -16.80 14.55
CA VAL A 129 4.50 -16.44 13.90
C VAL A 129 3.81 -15.29 14.63
N ARG A 130 4.01 -15.12 15.93
CA ARG A 130 3.46 -14.02 16.75
C ARG A 130 4.48 -13.50 17.74
N PRO A 131 5.47 -12.71 17.30
CA PRO A 131 6.51 -12.16 18.18
C PRO A 131 5.95 -11.26 19.30
N SER A 132 4.77 -10.66 19.10
CA SER A 132 4.07 -9.83 20.09
C SER A 132 3.78 -10.56 21.40
N LEU A 133 3.44 -11.86 21.38
CA LEU A 133 3.11 -12.62 22.59
C LEU A 133 4.26 -12.75 23.60
N VAL A 134 5.49 -12.54 23.18
CA VAL A 134 6.68 -12.59 24.06
C VAL A 134 7.21 -11.19 24.33
N LEU A 135 7.15 -10.31 23.34
CA LEU A 135 7.65 -8.94 23.46
C LEU A 135 6.79 -8.10 24.39
N ASP A 136 5.47 -8.35 24.47
CA ASP A 136 4.53 -7.65 25.35
C ASP A 136 4.69 -8.03 26.83
N ARG A 137 5.48 -9.07 27.15
CA ARG A 137 5.74 -9.51 28.53
C ARG A 137 7.09 -9.09 29.11
N ILE A 138 7.85 -8.27 28.39
CA ILE A 138 9.11 -7.71 28.89
C ILE A 138 8.79 -6.47 29.73
N PRO A 139 9.03 -6.46 31.06
CA PRO A 139 8.78 -5.28 31.88
C PRO A 139 9.66 -4.12 31.41
N GLY A 140 9.03 -2.98 31.13
CA GLY A 140 9.70 -1.77 30.62
C GLY A 140 9.41 -1.42 29.17
N ARG A 141 8.82 -2.32 28.37
CA ARG A 141 8.45 -2.03 26.97
C ARG A 141 7.00 -1.54 26.84
N GLU A 142 6.15 -1.87 27.83
CA GLU A 142 4.76 -1.38 27.88
C GLU A 142 4.68 0.15 28.07
N ALA A 143 5.68 0.75 28.70
CA ALA A 143 5.71 2.20 28.89
C ALA A 143 6.10 2.97 27.60
N GLU A 144 6.81 2.34 26.68
CA GLU A 144 7.23 2.95 25.41
C GLU A 144 6.17 2.75 24.30
N ALA A 145 5.39 1.67 24.38
CA ALA A 145 4.30 1.38 23.44
C ALA A 145 3.02 2.21 23.72
N ALA A 146 2.89 2.77 24.91
CA ALA A 146 1.71 3.54 25.34
C ALA A 146 1.82 5.06 25.11
N ALA A 147 3.01 5.58 24.76
CA ALA A 147 3.16 6.98 24.43
C ALA A 147 2.87 7.19 22.95
N SER A 148 1.71 7.72 22.63
CA SER A 148 1.46 8.22 21.26
C SER A 148 2.57 9.19 20.88
N PRO A 149 3.18 9.02 19.70
CA PRO A 149 4.28 9.90 19.29
C PRO A 149 3.79 11.35 19.24
N THR A 150 4.62 12.28 19.70
CA THR A 150 4.29 13.72 19.67
C THR A 150 3.93 14.16 18.25
N PRO A 151 2.78 14.78 18.05
CA PRO A 151 2.38 15.27 16.73
C PRO A 151 3.40 16.22 16.14
N LEU A 152 3.53 16.20 14.83
CA LEU A 152 4.33 17.16 14.08
C LEU A 152 3.67 18.53 14.14
N PRO A 153 4.44 19.64 14.13
CA PRO A 153 3.88 20.97 13.97
C PRO A 153 3.11 21.06 12.64
N ALA A 154 2.14 21.99 12.59
CA ALA A 154 1.38 22.26 11.36
C ALA A 154 2.29 22.69 10.22
N GLU A 155 1.91 22.35 9.00
CA GLU A 155 2.60 22.83 7.82
C GLU A 155 2.14 24.26 7.50
N THR A 156 3.10 25.13 7.25
CA THR A 156 2.87 26.50 6.80
C THR A 156 3.24 26.73 5.35
N ALA A 157 3.91 25.75 4.73
CA ALA A 157 4.32 25.74 3.33
C ALA A 157 4.51 24.31 2.83
N LEU A 158 4.62 24.15 1.53
CA LEU A 158 4.95 22.88 0.91
C LEU A 158 6.29 22.34 1.43
N PRO A 159 6.39 21.07 1.86
CA PRO A 159 7.65 20.50 2.31
C PRO A 159 8.67 20.41 1.17
N THR A 160 9.96 20.49 1.49
CA THR A 160 11.05 20.44 0.50
C THR A 160 11.54 19.03 0.20
N SER A 161 11.09 18.03 0.95
CA SER A 161 11.47 16.62 0.78
C SER A 161 10.38 15.69 1.28
N ALA A 162 10.42 14.46 0.77
CA ALA A 162 9.58 13.37 1.29
C ALA A 162 9.86 13.12 2.78
N PRO A 163 8.86 12.62 3.54
CA PRO A 163 9.08 12.24 4.93
C PRO A 163 10.08 11.07 5.02
N GLY A 164 10.88 11.09 6.11
CA GLY A 164 11.86 10.04 6.38
C GLY A 164 11.25 8.64 6.42
N GLN A 165 12.12 7.64 6.34
CA GLN A 165 11.72 6.25 6.55
C GLN A 165 11.26 6.09 8.00
N VAL A 166 10.20 5.32 8.18
CA VAL A 166 9.71 4.88 9.49
C VAL A 166 9.97 3.38 9.62
N ASP A 167 10.07 2.90 10.86
CA ASP A 167 10.22 1.47 11.11
C ASP A 167 9.01 0.71 10.54
N ALA A 168 9.30 -0.34 9.76
CA ALA A 168 8.25 -1.15 9.17
C ALA A 168 7.49 -1.88 10.28
N ALA A 169 6.27 -1.46 10.54
CA ALA A 169 5.35 -2.10 11.49
C ALA A 169 3.96 -2.19 10.86
N LEU A 170 3.33 -3.34 11.01
CA LEU A 170 1.98 -3.53 10.51
C LEU A 170 0.97 -2.72 11.35
N PRO A 171 0.01 -2.07 10.70
CA PRO A 171 -1.08 -1.41 11.40
C PRO A 171 -1.97 -2.44 12.11
N THR A 172 -2.50 -2.07 13.26
CA THR A 172 -3.52 -2.83 14.00
C THR A 172 -4.73 -1.96 14.27
N ARG A 173 -5.83 -2.53 14.73
CA ARG A 173 -7.02 -1.74 15.08
C ARG A 173 -6.75 -0.74 16.20
N GLU A 174 -5.91 -1.10 17.17
CA GLU A 174 -5.50 -0.24 18.28
C GLU A 174 -4.51 0.84 17.85
N HIS A 175 -3.66 0.52 16.86
CA HIS A 175 -2.64 1.41 16.33
C HIS A 175 -2.70 1.48 14.79
N PRO A 176 -3.75 2.07 14.22
CA PRO A 176 -4.03 1.98 12.78
C PRO A 176 -3.06 2.77 11.91
N PHE A 177 -2.28 3.69 12.47
CA PHE A 177 -1.27 4.49 11.76
C PHE A 177 0.17 4.04 11.99
N ARG A 178 0.36 3.01 12.83
CA ARG A 178 1.68 2.47 13.16
C ARG A 178 2.45 2.06 11.90
N GLY A 179 3.74 2.42 11.87
CA GLY A 179 4.61 2.12 10.74
C GLY A 179 4.39 3.02 9.53
N SER A 180 3.71 4.16 9.68
CA SER A 180 3.57 5.17 8.63
C SER A 180 3.94 6.56 9.12
N PRO A 181 4.32 7.50 8.22
CA PRO A 181 4.53 8.89 8.57
C PRO A 181 3.32 9.56 9.22
N ALA A 182 2.11 9.08 8.90
CA ALA A 182 0.86 9.62 9.43
C ALA A 182 0.67 9.37 10.94
N GLU A 183 1.41 8.45 11.54
CA GLU A 183 1.37 8.23 12.99
C GLU A 183 1.62 9.51 13.81
N ARG A 184 2.43 10.41 13.25
CA ARG A 184 2.77 11.70 13.86
C ARG A 184 1.98 12.89 13.30
N TRP A 185 0.99 12.67 12.46
CA TRP A 185 0.16 13.74 11.94
C TRP A 185 -0.94 14.10 12.94
N ALA A 186 -1.48 15.30 12.82
CA ALA A 186 -2.60 15.73 13.64
C ALA A 186 -3.91 15.05 13.21
N ASP A 187 -4.90 15.07 14.08
CA ASP A 187 -6.15 14.35 13.93
C ASP A 187 -7.24 15.25 13.35
N GLY A 188 -7.95 14.73 12.37
CA GLY A 188 -9.20 15.26 11.87
C GLY A 188 -9.15 16.73 11.46
N ALA A 189 -10.22 17.45 11.77
CA ALA A 189 -10.39 18.85 11.41
C ALA A 189 -9.39 19.79 12.09
N ASP A 190 -8.85 19.42 13.26
CA ASP A 190 -7.90 20.26 13.99
C ASP A 190 -6.55 20.36 13.26
N ALA A 191 -6.23 19.39 12.42
CA ALA A 191 -5.06 19.42 11.55
C ALA A 191 -5.12 20.48 10.45
N ILE A 192 -6.30 21.02 10.15
CA ILE A 192 -6.49 22.09 9.17
C ILE A 192 -6.43 23.44 9.91
N GLU A 193 -5.20 23.93 10.06
CA GLU A 193 -4.96 25.24 10.63
C GLU A 193 -5.18 26.34 9.59
N LEU A 194 -5.84 27.43 10.00
CA LEU A 194 -6.10 28.56 9.11
C LEU A 194 -4.94 29.56 9.19
N PRO A 195 -4.45 30.07 8.06
CA PRO A 195 -3.50 31.18 8.10
C PRO A 195 -4.16 32.46 8.66
N GLU A 196 -3.34 33.35 9.21
CA GLU A 196 -3.80 34.64 9.70
C GLU A 196 -4.45 35.43 8.56
N ALA A 197 -5.74 35.78 8.74
CA ALA A 197 -6.48 36.54 7.74
C ALA A 197 -5.94 37.98 7.67
N LYS A 198 -5.86 38.50 6.44
CA LYS A 198 -5.46 39.89 6.17
C LYS A 198 -6.30 40.41 5.01
N ALA A 199 -6.71 41.67 5.08
CA ALA A 199 -7.44 42.31 4.00
C ALA A 199 -6.66 42.26 2.68
N VAL A 200 -7.31 41.81 1.59
CA VAL A 200 -6.69 41.62 0.29
C VAL A 200 -7.70 41.86 -0.85
N ALA A 201 -7.24 42.36 -1.98
CA ALA A 201 -8.05 42.59 -3.19
C ALA A 201 -9.30 43.49 -2.97
N GLY A 202 -9.36 44.28 -1.90
CA GLY A 202 -10.54 45.08 -1.53
C GLY A 202 -11.57 44.31 -0.71
N LEU A 203 -11.29 43.09 -0.33
CA LEU A 203 -12.01 42.31 0.67
C LEU A 203 -11.49 42.64 2.07
N THR A 204 -12.36 42.65 3.06
CA THR A 204 -12.00 42.90 4.47
C THR A 204 -11.34 41.64 5.05
N GLU A 205 -10.64 41.80 6.18
CA GLU A 205 -10.11 40.69 6.96
C GLU A 205 -11.21 39.69 7.32
N ALA A 206 -12.39 40.13 7.71
CA ALA A 206 -13.53 39.26 8.01
C ALA A 206 -14.03 38.48 6.80
N ASP A 207 -13.97 39.05 5.59
CA ASP A 207 -14.31 38.30 4.36
C ASP A 207 -13.25 37.24 4.05
N VAL A 208 -11.97 37.57 4.24
CA VAL A 208 -10.87 36.59 4.08
C VAL A 208 -11.02 35.45 5.09
N GLU A 209 -11.25 35.77 6.37
CA GLU A 209 -11.48 34.76 7.41
C GLU A 209 -12.68 33.87 7.09
N LEU A 210 -13.76 34.43 6.57
CA LEU A 210 -14.94 33.69 6.13
C LEU A 210 -14.59 32.71 5.00
N ALA A 211 -13.82 33.14 4.02
CA ALA A 211 -13.37 32.26 2.92
C ALA A 211 -12.51 31.11 3.42
N LEU A 212 -11.55 31.37 4.31
CA LEU A 212 -10.70 30.36 4.92
C LEU A 212 -11.50 29.34 5.74
N ARG A 213 -12.43 29.82 6.59
CA ARG A 213 -13.32 28.95 7.36
C ARG A 213 -14.21 28.08 6.46
N ASN A 214 -14.79 28.67 5.43
CA ASN A 214 -15.65 27.93 4.51
C ASN A 214 -14.86 26.92 3.66
N THR A 215 -13.61 27.21 3.31
CA THR A 215 -12.71 26.23 2.67
C THR A 215 -12.38 25.08 3.61
N LYS A 216 -12.07 25.34 4.88
CA LYS A 216 -11.88 24.29 5.89
C LYS A 216 -13.16 23.44 6.03
N GLU A 217 -14.31 24.09 6.17
CA GLU A 217 -15.60 23.40 6.28
C GLU A 217 -15.89 22.53 5.06
N PHE A 218 -15.59 23.03 3.84
CA PHE A 218 -15.74 22.24 2.61
C PHE A 218 -14.89 20.97 2.62
N LEU A 219 -13.62 21.09 3.02
CA LEU A 219 -12.72 19.95 3.15
C LEU A 219 -13.22 18.94 4.19
N VAL A 220 -13.64 19.40 5.37
CA VAL A 220 -14.16 18.56 6.45
C VAL A 220 -15.45 17.86 6.03
N ALA A 221 -16.41 18.62 5.51
CA ALA A 221 -17.72 18.09 5.12
C ALA A 221 -17.63 17.09 3.96
N GLY A 222 -16.69 17.27 3.06
CA GLY A 222 -16.51 16.41 1.89
C GLY A 222 -15.60 15.19 2.11
N ASN A 223 -14.74 15.25 3.14
CA ASN A 223 -13.68 14.23 3.27
C ASN A 223 -13.56 13.60 4.67
N MET A 224 -14.28 14.11 5.66
CA MET A 224 -14.21 13.56 7.02
C MET A 224 -15.60 13.27 7.60
N ASN A 225 -16.67 13.71 6.96
CA ASN A 225 -18.03 13.43 7.43
C ASN A 225 -18.31 11.92 7.32
N PRO A 226 -18.62 11.22 8.45
CA PRO A 226 -18.84 9.78 8.42
C PRO A 226 -19.95 9.32 7.49
N ALA A 227 -20.99 10.13 7.27
CA ALA A 227 -22.08 9.80 6.35
C ALA A 227 -21.61 9.85 4.89
N VAL A 228 -20.84 10.90 4.54
CA VAL A 228 -20.24 11.04 3.19
C VAL A 228 -19.23 9.94 2.92
N LEU A 229 -18.40 9.60 3.91
CA LEU A 229 -17.45 8.49 3.81
C LEU A 229 -18.14 7.14 3.54
N ARG A 230 -19.39 6.95 3.99
CA ARG A 230 -20.21 5.78 3.70
C ARG A 230 -21.08 5.91 2.45
N GLY A 231 -20.84 6.92 1.62
CA GLY A 231 -21.50 7.08 0.33
C GLY A 231 -22.72 8.00 0.32
N GLU A 232 -23.10 8.63 1.44
CA GLU A 232 -24.16 9.63 1.44
C GLU A 232 -23.76 10.89 0.66
N GLN A 233 -24.75 11.69 0.28
CA GLN A 233 -24.54 12.94 -0.45
C GLN A 233 -23.82 13.97 0.44
N PRO A 234 -22.79 14.67 -0.06
CA PRO A 234 -22.04 15.70 0.70
C PRO A 234 -22.78 17.05 0.70
N GLU A 235 -24.06 17.07 1.10
CA GLU A 235 -24.92 18.25 0.99
C GLU A 235 -24.30 19.47 1.68
N ARG A 236 -23.69 19.27 2.86
CA ARG A 236 -23.02 20.36 3.59
C ARG A 236 -21.87 20.99 2.78
N ALA A 237 -21.10 20.19 2.06
CA ALA A 237 -20.04 20.69 1.19
C ALA A 237 -20.62 21.38 -0.06
N LEU A 238 -21.65 20.79 -0.67
CA LEU A 238 -22.33 21.38 -1.82
C LEU A 238 -22.97 22.72 -1.50
N ASP A 239 -23.53 22.87 -0.30
CA ASP A 239 -24.13 24.12 0.18
C ASP A 239 -23.11 25.26 0.33
N LEU A 240 -21.83 24.97 0.51
CA LEU A 240 -20.78 25.98 0.57
C LEU A 240 -20.43 26.54 -0.82
N LEU A 241 -20.81 25.84 -1.90
CA LEU A 241 -20.51 26.28 -3.25
C LEU A 241 -21.47 27.36 -3.75
N GLU A 242 -21.03 28.12 -4.74
CA GLU A 242 -21.76 29.21 -5.35
C GLU A 242 -23.05 28.72 -6.07
N PRO A 243 -24.25 29.03 -5.56
CA PRO A 243 -25.51 28.56 -6.13
C PRO A 243 -25.81 29.11 -7.53
N LYS A 244 -25.23 30.26 -7.90
CA LYS A 244 -25.37 30.85 -9.23
C LYS A 244 -24.63 30.05 -10.30
N GLN A 245 -23.73 29.13 -9.90
CA GLN A 245 -23.05 28.16 -10.78
C GLN A 245 -23.87 26.85 -10.91
N SER A 246 -25.12 27.00 -11.36
CA SER A 246 -26.07 25.87 -11.41
C SER A 246 -25.57 24.71 -12.30
N ALA A 247 -24.84 24.99 -13.36
CA ALA A 247 -24.26 23.98 -14.27
C ALA A 247 -23.24 23.10 -13.49
N LEU A 248 -22.30 23.72 -12.77
CA LEU A 248 -21.32 23.02 -11.94
C LEU A 248 -21.99 22.16 -10.87
N LEU A 249 -22.94 22.73 -10.12
CA LEU A 249 -23.68 22.00 -9.09
C LEU A 249 -24.46 20.82 -9.66
N SER A 250 -25.06 20.98 -10.83
CA SER A 250 -25.80 19.91 -11.51
C SER A 250 -24.84 18.81 -11.98
N GLU A 251 -23.65 19.15 -12.44
CA GLU A 251 -22.61 18.19 -12.84
C GLU A 251 -22.09 17.42 -11.62
N LEU A 252 -21.77 18.09 -10.52
CA LEU A 252 -21.33 17.44 -9.27
C LEU A 252 -22.40 16.49 -8.71
N ARG A 253 -23.66 16.93 -8.68
CA ARG A 253 -24.77 16.05 -8.23
C ARG A 253 -25.00 14.87 -9.16
N ARG A 254 -24.77 15.04 -10.46
CA ARG A 254 -24.83 13.92 -11.41
C ARG A 254 -23.68 12.96 -11.18
N ALA A 255 -22.43 13.45 -11.04
CA ALA A 255 -21.26 12.64 -10.72
C ALA A 255 -21.47 11.78 -9.46
N LEU A 256 -22.10 12.33 -8.43
CA LEU A 256 -22.41 11.62 -7.19
C LEU A 256 -23.47 10.52 -7.35
N ARG A 257 -24.37 10.61 -8.33
CA ARG A 257 -25.41 9.61 -8.59
C ARG A 257 -25.04 8.61 -9.68
N GLU A 258 -24.32 9.08 -10.68
CA GLU A 258 -23.95 8.35 -11.89
C GLU A 258 -22.46 8.58 -12.19
N PRO A 259 -21.57 8.05 -11.33
CA PRO A 259 -20.13 8.24 -11.48
C PRO A 259 -19.62 7.60 -12.75
N THR A 260 -18.63 8.21 -13.34
CA THR A 260 -17.91 7.69 -14.51
C THR A 260 -16.46 8.19 -14.45
N ARG A 261 -15.54 7.56 -15.18
CA ARG A 261 -14.14 7.99 -15.28
C ARG A 261 -14.00 9.49 -15.57
N LYS A 262 -14.89 10.07 -16.37
CA LYS A 262 -14.87 11.51 -16.70
C LYS A 262 -15.48 12.38 -15.60
N ASN A 263 -16.56 11.91 -14.98
CA ASN A 263 -17.31 12.61 -13.96
C ASN A 263 -17.20 11.83 -12.64
N ASP A 264 -16.02 11.88 -12.04
CA ASP A 264 -15.71 11.17 -10.81
C ASP A 264 -15.86 12.07 -9.59
N PRO A 265 -16.81 11.79 -8.67
CA PRO A 265 -17.01 12.57 -7.46
C PRO A 265 -15.81 12.49 -6.52
N LEU A 266 -14.98 11.45 -6.63
CA LEU A 266 -13.78 11.26 -5.84
C LEU A 266 -12.75 12.38 -6.04
N ARG A 267 -12.84 13.15 -7.11
CA ARG A 267 -11.99 14.34 -7.32
C ARG A 267 -12.15 15.40 -6.24
N LEU A 268 -13.32 15.47 -5.57
CA LEU A 268 -13.63 16.45 -4.51
C LEU A 268 -13.99 15.81 -3.17
N PHE A 269 -14.56 14.60 -3.20
CA PHE A 269 -15.14 13.95 -2.03
C PHE A 269 -14.49 12.59 -1.80
N THR A 270 -14.39 12.17 -0.55
CA THR A 270 -13.90 10.81 -0.22
C THR A 270 -15.08 9.94 0.16
N ARG A 271 -15.20 8.78 -0.50
CA ARG A 271 -16.29 7.83 -0.31
C ARG A 271 -15.74 6.42 -0.36
N PHE A 272 -16.22 5.56 0.51
CA PHE A 272 -15.93 4.13 0.54
C PHE A 272 -17.24 3.35 0.49
N ASP A 273 -17.23 2.19 -0.17
CA ASP A 273 -18.39 1.31 -0.15
C ASP A 273 -18.58 0.71 1.25
N PRO A 274 -19.71 1.00 1.94
CA PRO A 274 -19.95 0.52 3.29
C PRO A 274 -20.12 -1.01 3.39
N ASP A 275 -20.41 -1.69 2.27
CA ASP A 275 -20.50 -3.14 2.20
C ASP A 275 -19.11 -3.79 2.10
N GLU A 276 -18.10 -3.05 1.63
CA GLU A 276 -16.73 -3.52 1.53
C GLU A 276 -15.91 -3.17 2.77
N VAL A 277 -15.92 -1.89 3.17
CA VAL A 277 -15.03 -1.39 4.22
C VAL A 277 -15.70 -0.38 5.15
N ARG A 278 -15.08 -0.20 6.31
CA ARG A 278 -15.41 0.84 7.28
C ARG A 278 -14.15 1.36 7.95
N LEU A 279 -14.19 2.54 8.52
CA LEU A 279 -13.08 3.07 9.31
C LEU A 279 -12.74 2.12 10.48
N ALA A 280 -11.44 1.96 10.76
CA ALA A 280 -10.95 1.18 11.90
C ALA A 280 -11.20 1.88 13.24
N GLY A 281 -11.55 3.14 13.23
CA GLY A 281 -11.88 4.00 14.38
C GLY A 281 -12.41 5.33 13.88
N ASP A 282 -12.44 6.34 14.75
CA ASP A 282 -13.01 7.65 14.43
C ASP A 282 -11.94 8.67 13.97
N VAL A 283 -10.66 8.28 13.97
CA VAL A 283 -9.54 9.16 13.66
C VAL A 283 -9.16 9.04 12.19
N ILE A 284 -9.04 10.20 11.55
CA ILE A 284 -8.44 10.38 10.22
C ILE A 284 -7.23 11.27 10.44
N LYS A 285 -6.05 10.85 10.00
CA LYS A 285 -4.85 11.67 10.08
C LYS A 285 -4.79 12.61 8.89
N VAL A 286 -4.46 13.87 9.17
CA VAL A 286 -4.44 14.91 8.15
C VAL A 286 -3.14 15.70 8.24
N ARG A 287 -2.61 16.08 7.09
CA ARG A 287 -1.47 16.97 6.99
C ARG A 287 -1.56 17.82 5.74
N GLY A 288 -1.25 19.08 5.86
CA GLY A 288 -1.30 20.00 4.75
C GLY A 288 -1.22 21.44 5.18
N HIS A 289 -1.39 22.32 4.21
CA HIS A 289 -1.41 23.75 4.44
C HIS A 289 -2.44 24.43 3.55
N MET A 290 -2.82 25.62 3.98
CA MET A 290 -3.72 26.52 3.27
C MET A 290 -3.07 27.88 3.12
N THR A 291 -3.19 28.47 1.94
CA THR A 291 -2.73 29.83 1.65
C THR A 291 -3.84 30.61 0.95
N PHE A 292 -3.72 31.92 0.91
CA PHE A 292 -4.64 32.75 0.15
C PHE A 292 -3.91 33.89 -0.57
N ALA A 293 -4.49 34.36 -1.65
CA ALA A 293 -3.96 35.45 -2.44
C ALA A 293 -5.08 36.24 -3.14
N ALA A 294 -4.77 37.50 -3.51
CA ALA A 294 -5.60 38.24 -4.43
C ALA A 294 -5.65 37.52 -5.80
N SER A 295 -6.86 37.47 -6.37
CA SER A 295 -7.05 37.09 -7.77
C SER A 295 -7.31 38.32 -8.62
N ARG A 296 -8.50 38.88 -8.49
CA ARG A 296 -8.94 40.10 -9.14
C ARG A 296 -9.48 41.08 -8.09
N PRO A 297 -9.69 42.36 -8.41
CA PRO A 297 -10.34 43.28 -7.46
C PRO A 297 -11.69 42.73 -6.98
N GLY A 298 -11.83 42.56 -5.66
CA GLY A 298 -13.01 41.94 -5.04
C GLY A 298 -13.08 40.44 -5.18
N GLU A 299 -11.97 39.74 -5.48
CA GLU A 299 -11.91 38.28 -5.57
C GLU A 299 -10.67 37.74 -4.88
N LEU A 300 -10.87 36.75 -4.05
CA LEU A 300 -9.85 36.01 -3.28
C LEU A 300 -9.74 34.58 -3.79
N LYS A 301 -8.51 34.10 -3.91
CA LYS A 301 -8.22 32.66 -4.08
C LYS A 301 -7.71 32.07 -2.78
N VAL A 302 -8.25 30.93 -2.40
CA VAL A 302 -7.75 30.10 -1.31
C VAL A 302 -7.24 28.82 -1.93
N HIS A 303 -5.95 28.54 -1.74
CA HIS A 303 -5.30 27.30 -2.15
C HIS A 303 -5.15 26.40 -0.94
N ALA A 304 -5.58 25.15 -1.04
CA ALA A 304 -5.58 24.16 0.03
C ALA A 304 -5.00 22.83 -0.50
N ASP A 305 -3.85 22.45 0.00
CA ASP A 305 -3.18 21.19 -0.30
C ASP A 305 -3.11 20.33 0.98
N TYR A 306 -3.93 19.28 1.03
CA TYR A 306 -4.05 18.42 2.21
C TYR A 306 -4.04 16.95 1.82
N THR A 307 -3.34 16.15 2.63
CA THR A 307 -3.34 14.69 2.56
C THR A 307 -4.11 14.12 3.75
N PHE A 308 -5.03 13.22 3.46
CA PHE A 308 -5.88 12.49 4.42
C PHE A 308 -5.49 11.02 4.42
N VAL A 309 -5.37 10.41 5.59
CA VAL A 309 -5.07 8.98 5.74
C VAL A 309 -6.22 8.32 6.48
N TYR A 310 -6.88 7.40 5.80
CA TYR A 310 -8.04 6.68 6.28
C TYR A 310 -7.62 5.26 6.67
N PRO A 311 -7.68 4.89 7.96
CA PRO A 311 -7.47 3.53 8.40
C PRO A 311 -8.76 2.73 8.21
N LEU A 312 -8.71 1.64 7.47
CA LEU A 312 -9.87 0.88 7.04
C LEU A 312 -9.76 -0.57 7.48
N VAL A 313 -10.91 -1.16 7.80
CA VAL A 313 -11.08 -2.60 8.02
C VAL A 313 -12.20 -3.10 7.13
N ARG A 314 -12.18 -4.37 6.76
CA ARG A 314 -13.27 -4.97 6.01
C ARG A 314 -14.59 -4.85 6.77
N ALA A 315 -15.68 -4.55 6.06
CA ALA A 315 -17.01 -4.48 6.64
C ALA A 315 -17.45 -5.84 7.20
N HIS A 316 -17.11 -6.92 6.50
CA HIS A 316 -17.48 -8.30 6.83
C HIS A 316 -16.26 -9.23 6.84
N GLY A 317 -16.14 -10.11 7.81
CA GLY A 317 -15.25 -11.30 7.80
C GLY A 317 -13.75 -11.09 7.79
N GLY A 318 -13.24 -9.88 7.83
CA GLY A 318 -11.84 -9.54 7.51
C GLY A 318 -10.80 -9.65 8.63
N GLY A 319 -11.09 -10.28 9.77
CA GLY A 319 -10.10 -10.36 10.86
C GLY A 319 -9.69 -8.99 11.43
N ASP A 320 -8.46 -8.88 11.92
CA ASP A 320 -7.91 -7.65 12.55
C ASP A 320 -7.04 -6.82 11.60
N GLN A 321 -7.08 -7.12 10.30
CA GLN A 321 -6.25 -6.41 9.32
C GLN A 321 -6.76 -4.98 9.11
N VAL A 322 -5.82 -4.06 9.07
CA VAL A 322 -6.04 -2.65 8.74
C VAL A 322 -5.32 -2.33 7.44
N ALA A 323 -6.05 -1.76 6.49
CA ALA A 323 -5.49 -1.12 5.30
C ALA A 323 -5.55 0.40 5.49
N ARG A 324 -4.67 1.14 4.82
CA ARG A 324 -4.72 2.60 4.81
C ARG A 324 -4.90 3.08 3.38
N THR A 325 -5.92 3.88 3.14
CA THR A 325 -6.04 4.64 1.89
C THR A 325 -5.56 6.05 2.16
N ILE A 326 -4.70 6.56 1.29
CA ILE A 326 -4.13 7.90 1.36
C ILE A 326 -4.72 8.72 0.22
N VAL A 327 -5.30 9.86 0.55
CA VAL A 327 -5.90 10.78 -0.43
C VAL A 327 -5.25 12.15 -0.28
N ARG A 328 -4.55 12.63 -1.29
CA ARG A 328 -4.08 14.01 -1.35
C ARG A 328 -5.00 14.83 -2.25
N ARG A 329 -5.35 16.02 -1.80
CA ARG A 329 -6.19 16.99 -2.53
C ARG A 329 -5.49 18.32 -2.63
N ASP A 330 -5.38 18.81 -3.84
CA ASP A 330 -4.92 20.15 -4.17
C ASP A 330 -6.11 20.90 -4.78
N LEU A 331 -6.61 21.91 -4.04
CA LEU A 331 -7.80 22.65 -4.40
C LEU A 331 -7.50 24.15 -4.46
N THR A 332 -7.99 24.82 -5.48
CA THR A 332 -8.10 26.28 -5.48
C THR A 332 -9.57 26.68 -5.51
N LEU A 333 -10.02 27.37 -4.46
CA LEU A 333 -11.38 27.86 -4.33
C LEU A 333 -11.35 29.38 -4.35
N THR A 334 -12.29 30.00 -5.06
CA THR A 334 -12.43 31.46 -5.10
C THR A 334 -13.66 31.89 -4.32
N MET A 335 -13.58 33.06 -3.66
CA MET A 335 -14.69 33.77 -3.07
C MET A 335 -14.67 35.21 -3.59
N ALA A 336 -15.82 35.70 -4.06
CA ALA A 336 -15.95 37.03 -4.66
C ALA A 336 -16.91 37.94 -3.88
N ASP A 337 -16.64 39.25 -3.93
CA ASP A 337 -17.51 40.30 -3.40
C ASP A 337 -18.79 40.42 -4.24
N PRO A 338 -19.98 40.18 -3.66
CA PRO A 338 -21.25 40.33 -4.37
C PRO A 338 -21.51 41.73 -4.90
N GLY A 339 -20.85 42.76 -4.33
CA GLY A 339 -20.96 44.14 -4.81
C GLY A 339 -20.24 44.41 -6.13
N ARG A 340 -19.32 43.48 -6.54
CA ARG A 340 -18.52 43.60 -7.77
C ARG A 340 -18.76 42.50 -8.75
N TRP A 341 -19.15 41.34 -8.28
CA TRP A 341 -19.28 40.11 -9.06
C TRP A 341 -20.66 39.47 -8.89
N ALA A 342 -21.10 38.70 -9.86
CA ALA A 342 -22.31 37.94 -9.74
C ALA A 342 -22.07 36.72 -8.81
N ALA A 343 -21.82 36.97 -7.54
CA ALA A 343 -21.52 36.01 -6.49
C ALA A 343 -22.51 36.07 -5.33
N THR A 344 -22.51 35.09 -4.47
CA THR A 344 -23.26 35.03 -3.22
C THR A 344 -22.27 35.16 -2.06
N LYS A 345 -22.59 35.99 -1.07
CA LYS A 345 -21.70 36.26 0.05
C LYS A 345 -21.29 34.95 0.76
N GLY A 346 -19.98 34.75 0.90
CA GLY A 346 -19.41 33.62 1.59
C GLY A 346 -19.44 32.29 0.82
N LYS A 347 -19.93 32.26 -0.41
CA LYS A 347 -19.92 31.04 -1.25
C LYS A 347 -18.62 30.90 -2.00
N LEU A 348 -18.22 29.64 -2.22
CA LEU A 348 -16.98 29.24 -2.84
C LEU A 348 -17.22 28.74 -4.27
N LEU A 349 -16.30 29.05 -5.15
CA LEU A 349 -16.29 28.50 -6.51
C LEU A 349 -15.00 27.70 -6.69
N PRO A 350 -15.04 26.38 -6.92
CA PRO A 350 -13.88 25.59 -7.31
C PRO A 350 -13.33 26.07 -8.65
N GLU A 351 -12.10 26.56 -8.65
CA GLU A 351 -11.38 26.98 -9.86
C GLU A 351 -10.54 25.85 -10.42
N SER A 352 -9.83 25.16 -9.54
CA SER A 352 -9.09 23.93 -9.88
C SER A 352 -9.18 22.95 -8.72
N TYR A 353 -9.17 21.66 -9.05
CA TYR A 353 -9.15 20.59 -8.05
C TYR A 353 -8.51 19.34 -8.63
N THR A 354 -7.49 18.87 -7.96
CA THR A 354 -6.76 17.65 -8.28
C THR A 354 -6.72 16.78 -7.04
N ALA A 355 -6.89 15.48 -7.20
CA ALA A 355 -6.72 14.55 -6.10
C ALA A 355 -5.85 13.37 -6.53
N ASP A 356 -5.06 12.82 -5.65
CA ASP A 356 -4.30 11.60 -5.83
C ASP A 356 -4.73 10.57 -4.79
N TYR A 357 -4.80 9.30 -5.19
CA TYR A 357 -5.28 8.20 -4.35
C TYR A 357 -4.23 7.10 -4.32
N SER A 358 -3.86 6.67 -3.14
CA SER A 358 -2.98 5.53 -2.95
C SER A 358 -3.66 4.45 -2.12
N ASN A 359 -3.40 3.20 -2.49
CA ASN A 359 -4.10 2.02 -2.01
C ASN A 359 -5.60 2.07 -2.30
N SER A 360 -5.94 2.21 -3.57
CA SER A 360 -7.29 2.05 -4.10
C SER A 360 -7.20 1.48 -5.50
N ASP A 361 -8.20 0.72 -5.90
CA ASP A 361 -8.33 0.26 -7.28
C ASP A 361 -8.46 1.47 -8.21
N CYS A 362 -7.61 1.56 -9.21
CA CYS A 362 -7.57 2.67 -10.16
C CYS A 362 -8.45 2.46 -11.39
N ASP A 363 -8.97 1.26 -11.62
CA ASP A 363 -9.85 0.94 -12.72
C ASP A 363 -11.34 1.02 -12.32
N ALA A 364 -11.64 1.09 -11.02
CA ALA A 364 -12.98 1.32 -10.53
C ALA A 364 -13.38 2.80 -10.69
N HIS A 365 -14.55 3.02 -11.29
CA HIS A 365 -15.11 4.37 -11.56
C HIS A 365 -16.55 4.46 -11.12
N ASP A 366 -16.88 3.84 -10.00
CA ASP A 366 -18.22 3.79 -9.40
C ASP A 366 -18.48 4.85 -8.33
N GLY A 367 -17.48 5.72 -8.11
CA GLY A 367 -17.54 6.81 -7.13
C GLY A 367 -17.18 6.40 -5.71
N TYR A 368 -16.49 5.26 -5.55
CA TYR A 368 -15.94 4.77 -4.29
C TYR A 368 -14.45 4.46 -4.41
N LEU A 369 -13.72 4.55 -3.30
CA LEU A 369 -12.35 4.09 -3.18
C LEU A 369 -12.37 2.63 -2.68
N HIS A 370 -11.63 1.77 -3.36
CA HIS A 370 -11.56 0.33 -3.11
C HIS A 370 -10.16 -0.07 -2.61
N PRO A 371 -9.94 -0.09 -1.29
CA PRO A 371 -8.62 -0.39 -0.73
C PRO A 371 -8.27 -1.87 -0.83
N ALA A 372 -7.01 -2.16 -1.20
CA ALA A 372 -6.45 -3.48 -1.09
C ALA A 372 -5.93 -3.75 0.33
N PHE A 373 -6.19 -4.95 0.84
CA PHE A 373 -5.66 -5.43 2.11
C PHE A 373 -4.41 -6.30 1.90
N PRO A 374 -3.56 -6.50 2.92
CA PRO A 374 -2.35 -7.30 2.78
C PRO A 374 -2.58 -8.70 2.18
N ASP A 375 -3.73 -9.33 2.44
CA ASP A 375 -4.07 -10.64 1.88
C ASP A 375 -4.46 -10.59 0.40
N ASP A 376 -4.91 -9.44 -0.11
CA ASP A 376 -5.29 -9.25 -1.51
C ASP A 376 -4.06 -9.08 -2.42
N LEU A 377 -2.90 -8.77 -1.84
CA LEU A 377 -1.64 -8.50 -2.56
C LEU A 377 -0.99 -9.76 -3.20
N LEU A 378 -1.68 -10.90 -3.17
CA LEU A 378 -1.26 -12.12 -3.86
C LEU A 378 -1.58 -12.11 -5.37
N GLY A 379 -2.18 -11.03 -5.88
CA GLY A 379 -2.50 -10.81 -7.29
C GLY A 379 -1.33 -10.23 -8.11
N PRO A 380 -1.56 -9.91 -9.39
CA PRO A 380 -0.57 -9.27 -10.24
C PRO A 380 -0.15 -7.92 -9.63
N VAL A 381 1.16 -7.73 -9.48
CA VAL A 381 1.70 -6.45 -8.99
C VAL A 381 1.49 -5.38 -10.08
N PRO A 382 0.92 -4.22 -9.77
CA PRO A 382 0.84 -3.12 -10.72
C PRO A 382 2.22 -2.74 -11.26
N THR A 383 2.32 -2.43 -12.55
CA THR A 383 3.60 -2.15 -13.23
C THR A 383 3.89 -0.66 -13.40
N GLY A 384 3.05 0.20 -12.86
CA GLY A 384 3.22 1.65 -12.91
C GLY A 384 4.40 2.17 -12.07
N PRO A 385 4.69 3.48 -12.12
CA PRO A 385 5.77 4.07 -11.36
C PRO A 385 5.56 3.87 -9.85
N ALA A 386 6.68 3.65 -9.14
CA ALA A 386 6.66 3.56 -7.68
C ALA A 386 6.65 4.96 -7.07
N GLU A 387 5.62 5.28 -6.29
CA GLU A 387 5.42 6.59 -5.68
C GLU A 387 5.25 6.48 -4.16
N ASP A 388 5.77 7.46 -3.44
CA ASP A 388 5.54 7.60 -2.00
C ASP A 388 4.30 8.48 -1.77
N PRO A 389 3.17 7.93 -1.31
CA PRO A 389 1.94 8.71 -1.13
C PRO A 389 2.02 9.76 -0.01
N TYR A 390 3.05 9.70 0.80
CA TYR A 390 3.33 10.70 1.84
C TYR A 390 4.27 11.81 1.36
N ASP A 391 4.82 11.69 0.13
CA ASP A 391 5.67 12.73 -0.45
C ASP A 391 4.82 13.89 -0.97
N ARG A 392 4.87 15.00 -0.23
CA ARG A 392 4.18 16.24 -0.55
C ARG A 392 5.14 17.32 -1.07
N SER A 393 6.40 16.96 -1.35
CA SER A 393 7.40 17.92 -1.82
C SER A 393 7.17 18.41 -3.25
N ARG A 394 6.27 17.75 -3.98
CA ARG A 394 5.90 18.12 -5.36
C ARG A 394 4.43 18.53 -5.41
N PRO A 395 4.07 19.56 -6.20
CA PRO A 395 2.68 19.89 -6.45
C PRO A 395 1.99 18.74 -7.21
N LEU A 396 0.70 18.56 -6.99
CA LEU A 396 -0.11 17.70 -7.84
C LEU A 396 -0.35 18.41 -9.18
N THR A 397 -0.07 17.72 -10.29
CA THR A 397 -0.35 18.21 -11.65
C THR A 397 -1.30 17.27 -12.36
N ASP A 398 -2.20 17.83 -13.19
CA ASP A 398 -3.12 17.01 -13.98
C ASP A 398 -2.39 16.13 -15.01
N GLU A 399 -1.19 16.54 -15.45
CA GLU A 399 -0.36 15.80 -16.41
C GLU A 399 0.11 14.43 -15.90
N ALA A 400 0.23 14.26 -14.57
CA ALA A 400 0.59 12.98 -13.97
C ALA A 400 -0.51 11.90 -14.14
N ARG A 401 -1.72 12.28 -14.56
CA ARG A 401 -2.89 11.39 -14.64
C ARG A 401 -3.18 10.82 -16.03
N ASP A 402 -2.57 11.35 -17.08
CA ASP A 402 -2.69 10.77 -18.42
C ASP A 402 -1.84 9.51 -18.60
N VAL A 403 -1.10 9.11 -17.58
CA VAL A 403 -0.37 7.84 -17.56
C VAL A 403 -1.38 6.73 -17.30
N ALA A 404 -1.65 5.93 -18.31
CA ALA A 404 -2.60 4.82 -18.31
C ALA A 404 -2.23 3.63 -17.39
N ALA A 405 -1.26 3.79 -16.52
CA ALA A 405 -0.78 2.75 -15.62
C ALA A 405 -1.01 3.15 -14.16
N CYS A 406 -1.65 2.25 -13.42
CA CYS A 406 -1.76 2.37 -11.96
C CYS A 406 -0.37 2.44 -11.31
N GLY A 407 -0.12 3.47 -10.52
CA GLY A 407 1.10 3.60 -9.72
C GLY A 407 1.19 2.53 -8.63
N VAL A 408 2.40 2.30 -8.14
CA VAL A 408 2.66 1.41 -7.00
C VAL A 408 3.03 2.25 -5.79
N ALA A 409 2.18 2.23 -4.75
CA ALA A 409 2.53 2.89 -3.50
C ALA A 409 3.74 2.19 -2.86
N THR A 410 4.80 2.93 -2.58
CA THR A 410 6.02 2.37 -1.94
C THR A 410 5.80 2.02 -0.48
N ARG A 411 4.77 2.61 0.15
CA ARG A 411 4.31 2.37 1.52
C ARG A 411 2.89 2.90 1.70
N THR A 412 2.12 2.27 2.56
CA THR A 412 0.77 2.69 2.91
C THR A 412 0.59 2.74 4.42
#